data_36594f15be085995e3b4965670c9f6fb
#
_entry.id   36594f15be085995e3b4965670c9f6fb
#
_cell.length_a   1.000
_cell.length_b   1.000
_cell.length_c   1.000
_cell.angle_alpha   90.00
_cell.angle_beta   90.00
_cell.angle_gamma   90.00
#
_symmetry.space_group_name_H-M   'P 1'
#
loop_
_entity.id
_entity.type
_entity.pdbx_description
1 polymer ?
#
loop_
_entity_poly.entity_id
_entity_poly.type
_entity_poly.pdbx_seq_one_letter_code
_entity_poly.pdbx_strand_id
1 'polypeptide(L)'
;MLSCASVLQCGSPCLFREQSKAVRRTALHDAGAKLMFALFFMATTGLAERHEFSRPLMGMAFRIIVHSENEAKTKRAVKAAFDRVAVLNQIMSDYEPESELNKLSNLAGSGKVAKISDELCRVLDRAQALAVETGGAFDVTAGASIQLWRRARRVKRLPPQYVLAKALKTVGFRGLKLDAKNCTAELTKPGTRLDLGGIAKGHALDEALAVLKKHGLLQALVSAGGDIVAGAAPPGKKGW
;
A
#
# COMPACT_ATOMS: atom_id res chain seq x y z
N MET A 1 30.66 -9.71 63.10
CA MET A 1 30.60 -9.58 64.54
C MET A 1 29.18 -9.79 64.99
N LEU A 2 28.99 -10.93 65.61
CA LEU A 2 28.28 -11.12 66.91
C LEU A 2 26.76 -10.83 66.82
N SER A 3 25.90 -11.72 67.00
CA SER A 3 25.76 -12.84 67.94
C SER A 3 24.39 -12.81 68.59
N CYS A 4 23.74 -13.93 68.51
CA CYS A 4 23.03 -14.68 69.57
C CYS A 4 21.70 -14.09 70.04
N ALA A 5 20.74 -14.85 70.03
CA ALA A 5 20.32 -16.13 70.63
C ALA A 5 19.19 -15.93 71.63
N SER A 6 18.27 -16.78 71.56
CA SER A 6 17.60 -17.65 72.55
C SER A 6 16.41 -17.02 73.29
N VAL A 7 15.29 -17.67 73.67
CA VAL A 7 15.08 -19.02 74.13
C VAL A 7 13.57 -19.17 74.47
N LEU A 8 12.98 -20.35 74.10
CA LEU A 8 12.08 -21.22 74.84
C LEU A 8 10.67 -20.77 75.29
N GLN A 9 9.70 -21.51 74.81
CA GLN A 9 8.97 -22.65 75.39
C GLN A 9 7.59 -22.36 76.00
N CYS A 10 6.74 -23.24 75.68
CA CYS A 10 5.51 -23.78 76.30
C CYS A 10 4.27 -23.39 75.60
N GLY A 11 3.55 -24.26 75.02
CA GLY A 11 3.08 -25.58 75.39
C GLY A 11 1.54 -25.54 75.49
N SER A 12 0.83 -26.17 74.52
CA SER A 12 -0.28 -27.06 74.80
C SER A 12 -1.08 -27.34 73.47
N PRO A 13 -1.36 -28.60 73.19
CA PRO A 13 -2.07 -28.98 71.98
C PRO A 13 -3.54 -29.19 72.30
N CYS A 14 -4.42 -28.38 71.68
CA CYS A 14 -5.83 -28.74 71.52
C CYS A 14 -6.56 -27.60 70.82
N LEU A 15 -6.59 -27.62 69.52
CA LEU A 15 -7.60 -26.92 68.67
C LEU A 15 -7.31 -27.11 67.20
N PHE A 16 -6.84 -28.32 66.81
CA PHE A 16 -6.44 -28.55 65.42
C PHE A 16 -7.30 -29.64 64.73
N ARG A 17 -8.60 -29.73 65.03
CA ARG A 17 -9.44 -30.77 64.40
C ARG A 17 -10.76 -30.30 63.75
N GLU A 18 -11.09 -29.04 63.77
CA GLU A 18 -12.34 -28.58 63.09
C GLU A 18 -12.14 -27.63 61.92
N GLN A 19 -10.95 -27.09 61.69
CA GLN A 19 -10.72 -26.19 60.55
C GLN A 19 -10.37 -26.90 59.24
N SER A 20 -10.10 -28.21 59.25
CA SER A 20 -9.68 -28.94 58.03
C SER A 20 -10.84 -29.38 57.11
N LYS A 21 -12.09 -29.31 57.57
CA LYS A 21 -13.26 -29.69 56.73
C LYS A 21 -13.93 -28.48 56.05
N ALA A 22 -13.78 -27.27 56.57
CA ALA A 22 -14.31 -26.06 55.97
C ALA A 22 -13.45 -25.55 54.82
N VAL A 23 -12.11 -25.67 54.93
CA VAL A 23 -11.16 -25.24 53.89
C VAL A 23 -11.21 -26.11 52.62
N ARG A 24 -11.60 -27.41 52.73
CA ARG A 24 -11.72 -28.29 51.56
C ARG A 24 -12.98 -28.08 50.76
N ARG A 25 -14.07 -27.49 51.33
CA ARG A 25 -15.29 -27.21 50.56
C ARG A 25 -15.25 -25.89 49.77
N THR A 26 -14.55 -24.89 50.30
CA THR A 26 -14.34 -23.60 49.57
C THR A 26 -13.35 -23.74 48.41
N ALA A 27 -12.30 -24.57 48.55
CA ALA A 27 -11.31 -24.78 47.51
C ALA A 27 -11.84 -25.53 46.25
N LEU A 28 -12.82 -26.45 46.44
CA LEU A 28 -13.43 -27.15 45.32
C LEU A 28 -14.46 -26.26 44.56
N HIS A 29 -15.13 -25.35 45.22
CA HIS A 29 -16.06 -24.42 44.54
C HIS A 29 -15.32 -23.36 43.73
N ASP A 30 -14.16 -22.91 44.24
CA ASP A 30 -13.35 -21.88 43.55
C ASP A 30 -12.59 -22.44 42.35
N ALA A 31 -12.18 -23.72 42.39
CA ALA A 31 -11.54 -24.38 41.28
C ALA A 31 -12.53 -24.66 40.11
N GLY A 32 -13.79 -24.99 40.42
CA GLY A 32 -14.82 -25.18 39.40
C GLY A 32 -15.23 -23.88 38.71
N ALA A 33 -15.33 -22.78 39.45
CA ALA A 33 -15.63 -21.48 38.90
C ALA A 33 -14.53 -20.90 38.01
N LYS A 34 -13.28 -21.12 38.40
CA LYS A 34 -12.09 -20.71 37.59
C LYS A 34 -11.92 -21.56 36.33
N LEU A 35 -12.29 -22.82 36.37
CA LEU A 35 -12.27 -23.70 35.19
C LEU A 35 -13.40 -23.39 34.20
N MET A 36 -14.60 -23.02 34.70
CA MET A 36 -15.71 -22.57 33.85
C MET A 36 -15.44 -21.20 33.24
N PHE A 37 -14.74 -20.28 33.93
CA PHE A 37 -14.38 -18.98 33.39
C PHE A 37 -13.22 -19.07 32.37
N ALA A 38 -12.30 -20.04 32.53
CA ALA A 38 -11.25 -20.29 31.54
C ALA A 38 -11.78 -20.96 30.27
N LEU A 39 -12.85 -21.73 30.33
CA LEU A 39 -13.49 -22.33 29.16
C LEU A 39 -14.40 -21.36 28.37
N PHE A 40 -14.83 -20.23 28.96
CA PHE A 40 -15.64 -19.23 28.27
C PHE A 40 -14.81 -18.18 27.51
N PHE A 41 -13.46 -18.20 27.64
CA PHE A 41 -12.53 -17.31 26.92
C PHE A 41 -11.75 -18.04 25.81
N MET A 42 -12.20 -19.23 25.38
CA MET A 42 -11.86 -19.70 24.06
C MET A 42 -12.66 -18.84 23.07
N ALA A 43 -12.19 -17.62 22.89
CA ALA A 43 -12.55 -16.81 21.73
C ALA A 43 -12.42 -17.74 20.52
N THR A 44 -13.49 -17.97 19.82
CA THR A 44 -13.48 -18.55 18.49
C THR A 44 -12.54 -17.65 17.67
N THR A 45 -11.27 -18.03 17.59
CA THR A 45 -10.37 -17.48 16.59
C THR A 45 -10.97 -17.93 15.27
N GLY A 46 -11.85 -17.09 14.73
CA GLY A 46 -12.37 -17.29 13.39
C GLY A 46 -11.16 -17.47 12.47
N LEU A 47 -11.12 -18.57 11.74
CA LEU A 47 -10.08 -18.76 10.75
C LEU A 47 -10.19 -17.63 9.75
N ALA A 48 -9.12 -16.86 9.59
CA ALA A 48 -9.09 -15.78 8.62
C ALA A 48 -9.39 -16.34 7.22
N GLU A 49 -10.55 -15.97 6.69
CA GLU A 49 -11.03 -16.43 5.38
C GLU A 49 -10.35 -15.64 4.25
N ARG A 50 -10.10 -16.32 3.13
CA ARG A 50 -9.55 -15.70 1.92
C ARG A 50 -10.65 -15.05 1.11
N HIS A 51 -10.57 -13.73 0.96
CA HIS A 51 -11.44 -12.93 0.11
C HIS A 51 -10.68 -12.43 -1.11
N GLU A 52 -11.34 -12.42 -2.28
CA GLU A 52 -10.76 -11.94 -3.52
C GLU A 52 -11.71 -10.95 -4.21
N PHE A 53 -11.15 -9.80 -4.64
CA PHE A 53 -11.88 -8.72 -5.29
C PHE A 53 -11.13 -8.29 -6.55
N SER A 54 -11.87 -7.88 -7.59
CA SER A 54 -11.29 -7.35 -8.81
C SER A 54 -12.09 -6.14 -9.30
N ARG A 55 -11.36 -5.14 -9.84
CA ARG A 55 -11.97 -3.95 -10.44
C ARG A 55 -11.11 -3.47 -11.62
N PRO A 56 -11.71 -3.11 -12.78
CA PRO A 56 -10.97 -2.51 -13.89
C PRO A 56 -10.58 -1.07 -13.53
N LEU A 57 -9.27 -0.79 -13.47
CA LEU A 57 -8.67 0.52 -13.17
C LEU A 57 -7.37 0.68 -13.98
N MET A 58 -7.01 1.91 -14.36
CA MET A 58 -5.77 2.21 -15.12
C MET A 58 -5.61 1.33 -16.38
N GLY A 59 -6.73 0.97 -17.03
CA GLY A 59 -6.74 0.14 -18.24
C GLY A 59 -6.50 -1.35 -18.03
N MET A 60 -6.56 -1.87 -16.80
CA MET A 60 -6.36 -3.29 -16.47
C MET A 60 -7.17 -3.73 -15.26
N ALA A 61 -7.22 -5.05 -15.01
CA ALA A 61 -7.82 -5.61 -13.81
C ALA A 61 -6.87 -5.43 -12.61
N PHE A 62 -7.27 -4.62 -11.64
CA PHE A 62 -6.68 -4.60 -10.30
C PHE A 62 -7.35 -5.68 -9.48
N ARG A 63 -6.54 -6.55 -8.87
CA ARG A 63 -6.98 -7.64 -8.01
C ARG A 63 -6.44 -7.43 -6.60
N ILE A 64 -7.30 -7.62 -5.61
CA ILE A 64 -6.96 -7.58 -4.18
C ILE A 64 -7.34 -8.91 -3.56
N ILE A 65 -6.40 -9.57 -2.91
CA ILE A 65 -6.60 -10.77 -2.10
C ILE A 65 -6.32 -10.39 -0.66
N VAL A 66 -7.21 -10.76 0.26
CA VAL A 66 -7.10 -10.45 1.70
C VAL A 66 -7.48 -11.68 2.50
N HIS A 67 -6.75 -11.94 3.58
CA HIS A 67 -7.15 -12.88 4.63
C HIS A 67 -7.69 -12.10 5.83
N SER A 68 -8.94 -12.33 6.20
CA SER A 68 -9.63 -11.60 7.27
C SER A 68 -10.81 -12.39 7.83
N GLU A 69 -11.12 -12.20 9.10
CA GLU A 69 -12.27 -12.79 9.79
C GLU A 69 -13.55 -11.94 9.65
N ASN A 70 -13.41 -10.66 9.25
CA ASN A 70 -14.52 -9.71 9.20
C ASN A 70 -14.79 -9.23 7.76
N GLU A 71 -15.74 -9.88 7.10
CA GLU A 71 -16.13 -9.57 5.72
C GLU A 71 -16.58 -8.12 5.52
N ALA A 72 -17.37 -7.56 6.43
CA ALA A 72 -17.87 -6.19 6.31
C ALA A 72 -16.74 -5.14 6.40
N LYS A 73 -15.78 -5.35 7.31
CA LYS A 73 -14.56 -4.53 7.40
C LYS A 73 -13.73 -4.67 6.13
N THR A 74 -13.58 -5.90 5.62
CA THR A 74 -12.83 -6.20 4.41
C THR A 74 -13.40 -5.49 3.19
N LYS A 75 -14.71 -5.58 2.96
CA LYS A 75 -15.39 -4.89 1.84
C LYS A 75 -15.19 -3.38 1.89
N ARG A 76 -15.29 -2.74 3.06
CA ARG A 76 -15.05 -1.30 3.22
C ARG A 76 -13.61 -0.91 2.90
N ALA A 77 -12.64 -1.66 3.41
CA ALA A 77 -11.22 -1.39 3.19
C ALA A 77 -10.82 -1.59 1.72
N VAL A 78 -11.31 -2.65 1.08
CA VAL A 78 -11.06 -2.93 -0.34
C VAL A 78 -11.70 -1.87 -1.23
N LYS A 79 -12.92 -1.42 -0.90
CA LYS A 79 -13.54 -0.29 -1.61
C LYS A 79 -12.66 0.96 -1.51
N ALA A 80 -12.20 1.32 -0.32
CA ALA A 80 -11.32 2.48 -0.10
C ALA A 80 -10.00 2.34 -0.89
N ALA A 81 -9.40 1.13 -0.95
CA ALA A 81 -8.20 0.88 -1.73
C ALA A 81 -8.43 1.08 -3.24
N PHE A 82 -9.53 0.55 -3.79
CA PHE A 82 -9.89 0.79 -5.20
C PHE A 82 -10.21 2.26 -5.48
N ASP A 83 -10.89 2.95 -4.57
CA ASP A 83 -11.20 4.38 -4.73
C ASP A 83 -9.91 5.21 -4.72
N ARG A 84 -8.90 4.84 -3.90
CA ARG A 84 -7.57 5.46 -3.94
C ARG A 84 -6.90 5.29 -5.31
N VAL A 85 -6.92 4.08 -5.88
CA VAL A 85 -6.38 3.83 -7.22
C VAL A 85 -7.13 4.66 -8.29
N ALA A 86 -8.45 4.81 -8.16
CA ALA A 86 -9.23 5.62 -9.08
C ALA A 86 -8.83 7.10 -9.04
N VAL A 87 -8.57 7.65 -7.85
CA VAL A 87 -8.04 9.03 -7.69
C VAL A 87 -6.67 9.16 -8.35
N LEU A 88 -5.77 8.21 -8.14
CA LEU A 88 -4.45 8.20 -8.76
C LEU A 88 -4.53 8.12 -10.28
N ASN A 89 -5.49 7.35 -10.82
CA ASN A 89 -5.72 7.32 -12.27
C ASN A 89 -6.10 8.70 -12.83
N GLN A 90 -6.97 9.45 -12.16
CA GLN A 90 -7.33 10.82 -12.59
C GLN A 90 -6.15 11.78 -12.54
N ILE A 91 -5.22 11.60 -11.62
CA ILE A 91 -4.02 12.45 -11.51
C ILE A 91 -3.01 12.10 -12.60
N MET A 92 -2.72 10.80 -12.80
CA MET A 92 -1.54 10.30 -13.53
C MET A 92 -1.82 9.74 -14.92
N SER A 93 -3.08 9.68 -15.35
CA SER A 93 -3.44 9.11 -16.65
C SER A 93 -3.02 10.03 -17.80
N ASP A 94 -2.30 9.46 -18.77
CA ASP A 94 -2.02 10.13 -20.05
C ASP A 94 -3.15 9.93 -21.09
N TYR A 95 -4.16 9.12 -20.77
CA TYR A 95 -5.35 8.88 -21.60
C TYR A 95 -6.51 9.84 -21.29
N GLU A 96 -6.62 10.30 -20.02
CA GLU A 96 -7.68 11.20 -19.57
C GLU A 96 -7.30 12.64 -19.88
N PRO A 97 -8.00 13.35 -20.80
CA PRO A 97 -7.62 14.71 -21.17
C PRO A 97 -7.55 15.69 -20.00
N GLU A 98 -8.45 15.50 -19.03
CA GLU A 98 -8.57 16.35 -17.84
C GLU A 98 -7.68 15.92 -16.68
N SER A 99 -6.83 14.91 -16.85
CA SER A 99 -5.88 14.51 -15.83
C SER A 99 -4.90 15.64 -15.51
N GLU A 100 -4.40 15.65 -14.28
CA GLU A 100 -3.41 16.63 -13.87
C GLU A 100 -2.12 16.50 -14.70
N LEU A 101 -1.71 15.27 -15.02
CA LEU A 101 -0.57 14.97 -15.90
C LEU A 101 -0.71 15.62 -17.29
N ASN A 102 -1.89 15.51 -17.90
CA ASN A 102 -2.14 16.10 -19.20
C ASN A 102 -2.25 17.62 -19.14
N LYS A 103 -2.83 18.17 -18.07
CA LYS A 103 -2.84 19.63 -17.85
C LYS A 103 -1.42 20.20 -17.77
N LEU A 104 -0.52 19.52 -17.03
CA LEU A 104 0.90 19.89 -16.98
C LEU A 104 1.55 19.75 -18.37
N SER A 105 1.31 18.63 -19.08
CA SER A 105 1.84 18.41 -20.44
C SER A 105 1.39 19.48 -21.44
N ASN A 106 0.19 20.03 -21.29
CA ASN A 106 -0.34 21.08 -22.16
C ASN A 106 0.36 22.44 -21.97
N LEU A 107 1.09 22.63 -20.88
CA LEU A 107 1.89 23.83 -20.62
C LEU A 107 3.32 23.73 -21.18
N ALA A 108 3.68 22.61 -21.83
CA ALA A 108 5.03 22.37 -22.32
C ALA A 108 5.51 23.46 -23.29
N GLY A 109 6.66 24.08 -23.00
CA GLY A 109 7.27 25.14 -23.79
C GLY A 109 6.62 26.51 -23.64
N SER A 110 5.67 26.69 -22.72
CA SER A 110 5.04 28.01 -22.48
C SER A 110 5.81 28.87 -21.50
N GLY A 111 6.87 28.38 -20.86
CA GLY A 111 7.57 29.04 -19.77
C GLY A 111 6.78 29.15 -18.45
N LYS A 112 5.61 28.52 -18.37
CA LYS A 112 4.78 28.52 -17.16
C LYS A 112 5.19 27.47 -16.17
N VAL A 113 5.42 27.86 -14.93
CA VAL A 113 5.58 26.99 -13.78
C VAL A 113 4.19 26.68 -13.21
N ALA A 114 3.82 25.42 -13.16
CA ALA A 114 2.53 24.97 -12.64
C ALA A 114 2.68 24.42 -11.21
N LYS A 115 1.75 24.79 -10.34
CA LYS A 115 1.55 24.08 -9.06
C LYS A 115 0.90 22.72 -9.35
N ILE A 116 1.44 21.67 -8.78
CA ILE A 116 0.94 20.31 -8.92
C ILE A 116 0.60 19.72 -7.55
N SER A 117 -0.23 18.66 -7.55
CA SER A 117 -0.57 17.96 -6.34
C SER A 117 0.65 17.26 -5.73
N ASP A 118 0.62 17.04 -4.42
CA ASP A 118 1.67 16.30 -3.72
C ASP A 118 1.83 14.88 -4.27
N GLU A 119 0.73 14.30 -4.78
CA GLU A 119 0.73 12.98 -5.40
C GLU A 119 1.54 12.96 -6.69
N LEU A 120 1.25 13.87 -7.61
CA LEU A 120 1.98 13.96 -8.87
C LEU A 120 3.43 14.36 -8.63
N CYS A 121 3.66 15.27 -7.67
CA CYS A 121 4.98 15.72 -7.25
C CYS A 121 5.88 14.55 -6.82
N ARG A 122 5.40 13.69 -5.91
CA ARG A 122 6.15 12.51 -5.43
C ARG A 122 6.50 11.54 -6.56
N VAL A 123 5.56 11.28 -7.45
CA VAL A 123 5.80 10.35 -8.56
C VAL A 123 6.78 10.94 -9.58
N LEU A 124 6.67 12.24 -9.88
CA LEU A 124 7.63 12.92 -10.77
C LEU A 124 9.02 13.01 -10.16
N ASP A 125 9.13 13.24 -8.85
CA ASP A 125 10.41 13.25 -8.14
C ASP A 125 11.11 11.88 -8.23
N ARG A 126 10.37 10.80 -7.95
CA ARG A 126 10.91 9.45 -8.11
C ARG A 126 11.26 9.13 -9.56
N ALA A 127 10.45 9.58 -10.53
CA ALA A 127 10.71 9.42 -11.94
C ALA A 127 11.99 10.14 -12.38
N GLN A 128 12.23 11.36 -11.88
CA GLN A 128 13.46 12.11 -12.14
C GLN A 128 14.70 11.42 -11.54
N ALA A 129 14.58 10.90 -10.31
CA ALA A 129 15.65 10.12 -9.70
C ALA A 129 16.01 8.89 -10.57
N LEU A 130 15.01 8.13 -11.01
CA LEU A 130 15.21 6.97 -11.91
C LEU A 130 15.81 7.39 -13.25
N ALA A 131 15.38 8.53 -13.82
CA ALA A 131 15.95 9.03 -15.07
C ALA A 131 17.45 9.34 -14.93
N VAL A 132 17.86 9.92 -13.80
CA VAL A 132 19.28 10.16 -13.49
C VAL A 132 20.04 8.85 -13.28
N GLU A 133 19.52 7.95 -12.44
CA GLU A 133 20.13 6.64 -12.14
C GLU A 133 20.36 5.80 -13.41
N THR A 134 19.44 5.89 -14.37
CA THR A 134 19.49 5.11 -15.63
C THR A 134 20.15 5.85 -16.80
N GLY A 135 20.69 7.06 -16.57
CA GLY A 135 21.25 7.88 -17.63
C GLY A 135 20.25 8.28 -18.72
N GLY A 136 18.93 8.30 -18.36
CA GLY A 136 17.83 8.64 -19.28
C GLY A 136 17.26 7.43 -20.03
N ALA A 137 17.65 6.19 -19.71
CA ALA A 137 17.00 4.99 -20.27
C ALA A 137 15.53 4.88 -19.77
N PHE A 138 15.25 5.29 -18.53
CA PHE A 138 13.93 5.58 -18.06
C PHE A 138 13.67 7.08 -18.18
N ASP A 139 12.63 7.49 -18.91
CA ASP A 139 12.32 8.92 -19.12
C ASP A 139 10.83 9.13 -19.32
N VAL A 140 10.19 9.76 -18.34
CA VAL A 140 8.75 10.05 -18.38
C VAL A 140 8.36 11.13 -19.39
N THR A 141 9.32 11.86 -19.97
CA THR A 141 9.05 12.83 -21.04
C THR A 141 8.91 12.20 -22.41
N ALA A 142 9.01 10.88 -22.51
CA ALA A 142 8.92 10.13 -23.78
C ALA A 142 7.46 9.97 -24.30
N GLY A 143 6.48 10.58 -23.66
CA GLY A 143 5.06 10.40 -23.94
C GLY A 143 4.67 10.64 -25.40
N ALA A 144 5.23 11.66 -26.06
CA ALA A 144 4.95 11.92 -27.46
C ALA A 144 5.38 10.73 -28.38
N SER A 145 6.55 10.13 -28.11
CA SER A 145 7.04 8.96 -28.83
C SER A 145 6.22 7.72 -28.51
N ILE A 146 5.85 7.53 -27.24
CA ILE A 146 5.02 6.40 -26.78
C ILE A 146 3.65 6.42 -27.45
N GLN A 147 3.01 7.59 -27.56
CA GLN A 147 1.73 7.74 -28.26
C GLN A 147 1.83 7.34 -29.73
N LEU A 148 2.92 7.69 -30.42
CA LEU A 148 3.15 7.24 -31.81
C LEU A 148 3.26 5.72 -31.90
N TRP A 149 3.99 5.06 -31.00
CA TRP A 149 4.11 3.62 -30.98
C TRP A 149 2.81 2.90 -30.61
N ARG A 150 2.02 3.46 -29.67
CA ARG A 150 0.67 2.95 -29.36
C ARG A 150 -0.24 3.02 -30.58
N ARG A 151 -0.21 4.14 -31.34
CA ARG A 151 -0.95 4.29 -32.59
C ARG A 151 -0.47 3.30 -33.65
N ALA A 152 0.84 3.20 -33.86
CA ALA A 152 1.45 2.28 -34.82
C ALA A 152 1.01 0.84 -34.59
N ARG A 153 1.03 0.38 -33.31
CA ARG A 153 0.55 -0.95 -32.92
C ARG A 153 -0.92 -1.17 -33.25
N ARG A 154 -1.77 -0.17 -32.97
CA ARG A 154 -3.20 -0.25 -33.25
C ARG A 154 -3.51 -0.32 -34.73
N VAL A 155 -2.83 0.48 -35.55
CA VAL A 155 -3.05 0.53 -37.02
C VAL A 155 -2.13 -0.41 -37.80
N LYS A 156 -1.28 -1.19 -37.10
CA LYS A 156 -0.29 -2.13 -37.67
C LYS A 156 0.61 -1.49 -38.75
N ARG A 157 0.96 -0.22 -38.57
CA ARG A 157 1.81 0.55 -39.48
C ARG A 157 2.78 1.41 -38.70
N LEU A 158 4.07 1.36 -39.07
CA LEU A 158 5.11 2.18 -38.48
C LEU A 158 4.88 3.68 -38.71
N PRO A 159 5.21 4.55 -37.74
CA PRO A 159 5.15 5.98 -37.94
C PRO A 159 6.19 6.42 -38.98
N PRO A 160 5.89 7.44 -39.80
CA PRO A 160 6.89 8.01 -40.69
C PRO A 160 8.12 8.49 -39.91
N GLN A 161 9.31 8.28 -40.47
CA GLN A 161 10.58 8.59 -39.79
C GLN A 161 10.66 10.05 -39.34
N TYR A 162 10.19 11.01 -40.16
CA TYR A 162 10.20 12.44 -39.80
C TYR A 162 9.27 12.75 -38.62
N VAL A 163 8.13 12.03 -38.47
CA VAL A 163 7.22 12.20 -37.35
C VAL A 163 7.87 11.67 -36.06
N LEU A 164 8.52 10.51 -36.15
CA LEU A 164 9.25 9.92 -35.02
C LEU A 164 10.41 10.83 -34.59
N ALA A 165 11.21 11.32 -35.57
CA ALA A 165 12.30 12.25 -35.31
C ALA A 165 11.83 13.54 -34.62
N LYS A 166 10.65 14.08 -35.04
CA LYS A 166 10.06 15.25 -34.38
C LYS A 166 9.66 14.94 -32.93
N ALA A 167 9.03 13.80 -32.65
CA ALA A 167 8.66 13.39 -31.31
C ALA A 167 9.88 13.17 -30.40
N LEU A 168 10.94 12.55 -30.93
CA LEU A 168 12.17 12.33 -30.17
C LEU A 168 12.87 13.62 -29.73
N LYS A 169 12.74 14.71 -30.50
CA LYS A 169 13.29 16.04 -30.10
C LYS A 169 12.66 16.59 -28.82
N THR A 170 11.43 16.19 -28.50
CA THR A 170 10.71 16.64 -27.28
C THR A 170 11.09 15.82 -26.04
N VAL A 171 11.76 14.68 -26.22
CA VAL A 171 12.18 13.80 -25.12
C VAL A 171 13.45 14.38 -24.45
N GLY A 172 13.56 14.14 -23.15
CA GLY A 172 14.73 14.48 -22.37
C GLY A 172 14.36 14.95 -20.97
N PHE A 173 14.54 14.08 -19.98
CA PHE A 173 14.17 14.30 -18.59
C PHE A 173 14.67 15.59 -17.97
N ARG A 174 15.82 16.11 -18.46
CA ARG A 174 16.34 17.44 -18.03
C ARG A 174 15.44 18.61 -18.40
N GLY A 175 14.49 18.40 -19.34
CA GLY A 175 13.48 19.37 -19.72
C GLY A 175 12.29 19.47 -18.75
N LEU A 176 12.13 18.51 -17.86
CA LEU A 176 11.20 18.61 -16.72
C LEU A 176 11.95 19.24 -15.54
N LYS A 177 11.58 20.47 -15.20
CA LYS A 177 12.06 21.18 -14.02
C LYS A 177 11.06 20.98 -12.90
N LEU A 178 11.48 20.26 -11.84
CA LEU A 178 10.63 19.97 -10.69
C LEU A 178 11.23 20.61 -9.44
N ASP A 179 10.44 21.40 -8.73
CA ASP A 179 10.71 21.81 -7.35
C ASP A 179 9.87 20.92 -6.42
N ALA A 180 10.49 19.85 -5.93
CA ALA A 180 9.82 18.88 -5.06
C ALA A 180 9.43 19.49 -3.70
N LYS A 181 10.11 20.55 -3.23
CA LYS A 181 9.79 21.22 -1.97
C LYS A 181 8.49 22.02 -2.05
N ASN A 182 8.31 22.72 -3.17
CA ASN A 182 7.14 23.55 -3.39
C ASN A 182 6.08 22.86 -4.27
N CYS A 183 6.31 21.63 -4.72
CA CYS A 183 5.48 20.89 -5.68
C CYS A 183 5.08 21.76 -6.87
N THR A 184 6.07 22.29 -7.57
CA THR A 184 5.89 23.03 -8.82
C THR A 184 6.70 22.38 -9.94
N ALA A 185 6.17 22.41 -11.15
CA ALA A 185 6.80 21.80 -12.31
C ALA A 185 6.71 22.69 -13.56
N GLU A 186 7.75 22.63 -14.39
CA GLU A 186 7.81 23.26 -15.70
C GLU A 186 8.31 22.25 -16.74
N LEU A 187 7.68 22.21 -17.90
CA LEU A 187 8.16 21.49 -19.07
C LEU A 187 8.74 22.49 -20.07
N THR A 188 10.06 22.56 -20.15
CA THR A 188 10.76 23.61 -20.91
C THR A 188 10.70 23.42 -22.42
N LYS A 189 10.57 22.17 -22.91
CA LYS A 189 10.55 21.90 -24.34
C LYS A 189 9.12 21.90 -24.90
N PRO A 190 8.82 22.67 -25.96
CA PRO A 190 7.52 22.63 -26.63
C PRO A 190 7.17 21.21 -27.13
N GLY A 191 5.93 20.80 -26.92
CA GLY A 191 5.44 19.51 -27.38
C GLY A 191 5.86 18.30 -26.55
N THR A 192 6.56 18.50 -25.42
CA THR A 192 6.79 17.44 -24.44
C THR A 192 5.46 16.89 -23.93
N ARG A 193 5.34 15.57 -23.87
CA ARG A 193 4.24 14.85 -23.26
C ARG A 193 4.79 13.93 -22.19
N LEU A 194 4.17 13.94 -21.03
CA LEU A 194 4.50 13.03 -19.95
C LEU A 194 3.76 11.71 -20.11
N ASP A 195 4.43 10.62 -19.78
CA ASP A 195 3.87 9.28 -19.68
C ASP A 195 4.44 8.59 -18.44
N LEU A 196 3.56 8.29 -17.49
CA LEU A 196 3.92 7.63 -16.24
C LEU A 196 3.65 6.11 -16.26
N GLY A 197 3.35 5.52 -17.41
CA GLY A 197 2.98 4.10 -17.53
C GLY A 197 4.00 3.11 -16.98
N GLY A 198 5.28 3.49 -16.91
CA GLY A 198 6.36 2.69 -16.33
C GLY A 198 6.50 2.77 -14.81
N ILE A 199 5.79 3.70 -14.14
CA ILE A 199 5.91 3.90 -12.68
C ILE A 199 4.56 3.99 -11.96
N ALA A 200 3.54 4.54 -12.61
CA ALA A 200 2.24 4.84 -11.99
C ALA A 200 1.53 3.60 -11.45
N LYS A 201 1.66 2.45 -12.12
CA LYS A 201 1.01 1.20 -11.69
C LYS A 201 1.59 0.68 -10.39
N GLY A 202 2.92 0.56 -10.30
CA GLY A 202 3.61 0.16 -9.08
C GLY A 202 3.25 1.07 -7.91
N HIS A 203 3.28 2.40 -8.15
CA HIS A 203 2.86 3.37 -7.14
C HIS A 203 1.40 3.17 -6.70
N ALA A 204 0.48 2.91 -7.63
CA ALA A 204 -0.92 2.67 -7.29
C ALA A 204 -1.14 1.36 -6.49
N LEU A 205 -0.34 0.33 -6.76
CA LEU A 205 -0.35 -0.92 -5.98
C LEU A 205 0.13 -0.68 -4.55
N ASP A 206 1.23 0.05 -4.37
CA ASP A 206 1.77 0.40 -3.05
C ASP A 206 0.76 1.22 -2.23
N GLU A 207 0.13 2.22 -2.85
CA GLU A 207 -0.90 3.05 -2.21
C GLU A 207 -2.15 2.24 -1.82
N ALA A 208 -2.60 1.33 -2.70
CA ALA A 208 -3.71 0.43 -2.38
C ALA A 208 -3.38 -0.46 -1.18
N LEU A 209 -2.17 -1.05 -1.15
CA LEU A 209 -1.72 -1.86 -0.02
C LEU A 209 -1.60 -1.03 1.26
N ALA A 210 -1.12 0.22 1.17
CA ALA A 210 -1.04 1.13 2.31
C ALA A 210 -2.43 1.44 2.89
N VAL A 211 -3.44 1.64 2.04
CA VAL A 211 -4.84 1.81 2.48
C VAL A 211 -5.34 0.56 3.20
N LEU A 212 -5.11 -0.64 2.65
CA LEU A 212 -5.50 -1.90 3.31
C LEU A 212 -4.84 -2.05 4.68
N LYS A 213 -3.53 -1.76 4.79
CA LYS A 213 -2.78 -1.77 6.06
C LYS A 213 -3.36 -0.77 7.08
N LYS A 214 -3.72 0.45 6.67
CA LYS A 214 -4.37 1.44 7.55
C LYS A 214 -5.71 0.95 8.11
N HIS A 215 -6.42 0.10 7.36
CA HIS A 215 -7.63 -0.57 7.82
C HIS A 215 -7.36 -1.84 8.65
N GLY A 216 -6.10 -2.16 8.93
CA GLY A 216 -5.68 -3.32 9.72
C GLY A 216 -5.74 -4.64 8.93
N LEU A 217 -5.77 -4.59 7.59
CA LEU A 217 -5.69 -5.76 6.72
C LEU A 217 -4.24 -5.95 6.29
N LEU A 218 -3.45 -6.58 7.16
CA LEU A 218 -2.01 -6.75 6.95
C LEU A 218 -1.70 -7.89 5.96
N GLN A 219 -2.52 -8.96 5.97
CA GLN A 219 -2.39 -10.13 5.11
C GLN A 219 -3.12 -9.89 3.80
N ALA A 220 -2.56 -9.02 2.97
CA ALA A 220 -3.13 -8.57 1.71
C ALA A 220 -2.11 -8.64 0.57
N LEU A 221 -2.59 -8.99 -0.62
CA LEU A 221 -1.84 -8.95 -1.87
C LEU A 221 -2.64 -8.12 -2.86
N VAL A 222 -1.97 -7.19 -3.54
CA VAL A 222 -2.54 -6.39 -4.62
C VAL A 222 -1.76 -6.64 -5.90
N SER A 223 -2.47 -6.86 -7.01
CA SER A 223 -1.82 -7.11 -8.30
C SER A 223 -2.55 -6.41 -9.45
N ALA A 224 -1.81 -6.00 -10.48
CA ALA A 224 -2.35 -5.44 -11.71
C ALA A 224 -1.34 -5.57 -12.87
N GLY A 225 -1.76 -6.11 -14.01
CA GLY A 225 -0.96 -6.14 -15.23
C GLY A 225 0.38 -6.88 -15.14
N GLY A 226 0.53 -7.82 -14.22
CA GLY A 226 1.75 -8.56 -13.95
C GLY A 226 2.57 -8.04 -12.76
N ASP A 227 2.35 -6.79 -12.33
CA ASP A 227 2.97 -6.24 -11.13
C ASP A 227 2.23 -6.75 -9.87
N ILE A 228 2.97 -7.02 -8.79
CA ILE A 228 2.44 -7.54 -7.54
C ILE A 228 3.10 -6.83 -6.36
N VAL A 229 2.29 -6.48 -5.37
CA VAL A 229 2.77 -6.02 -4.05
C VAL A 229 2.07 -6.83 -2.96
N ALA A 230 2.82 -7.26 -1.94
CA ALA A 230 2.29 -8.08 -0.87
C ALA A 230 2.58 -7.48 0.51
N GLY A 231 1.63 -7.66 1.42
CA GLY A 231 1.78 -7.42 2.85
C GLY A 231 2.33 -8.64 3.57
N ALA A 232 1.85 -8.85 4.80
CA ALA A 232 2.19 -10.04 5.58
C ALA A 232 1.71 -11.33 4.88
N ALA A 233 2.42 -12.42 5.10
CA ALA A 233 2.06 -13.73 4.57
C ALA A 233 0.65 -14.17 5.03
N PRO A 234 -0.05 -15.01 4.25
CA PRO A 234 -1.30 -15.62 4.66
C PRO A 234 -1.16 -16.47 5.94
N PRO A 235 -2.24 -16.69 6.70
CA PRO A 235 -2.19 -17.48 7.92
C PRO A 235 -1.58 -18.85 7.68
N GLY A 236 -0.62 -19.24 8.52
CA GLY A 236 0.08 -20.52 8.43
C GLY A 236 1.01 -20.72 7.23
N LYS A 237 1.29 -19.64 6.46
CA LYS A 237 2.21 -19.66 5.32
C LYS A 237 3.46 -18.82 5.59
N LYS A 238 4.58 -19.17 4.94
CA LYS A 238 5.85 -18.43 5.02
C LYS A 238 5.92 -17.27 4.01
N GLY A 239 5.02 -17.23 3.05
CA GLY A 239 4.95 -16.21 1.99
C GLY A 239 3.66 -16.34 1.16
N TRP A 240 3.50 -15.42 0.24
CA TRP A 240 2.43 -15.40 -0.77
C TRP A 240 2.81 -16.30 -1.95
#